data_4042292cc00a03e3805834920965ee69
#
_entry.id   4042292cc00a03e3805834920965ee69
#
_cell.length_a   1.000
_cell.length_b   1.000
_cell.length_c   1.000
_cell.angle_alpha   90.00
_cell.angle_beta   90.00
_cell.angle_gamma   90.00
#
_symmetry.space_group_name_H-M   'P 1'
#
loop_
_entity.id
_entity.type
_entity.pdbx_description
1 polymer ?
#
loop_
_entity_poly.entity_id
_entity_poly.type
_entity_poly.pdbx_seq_one_letter_code
_entity_poly.pdbx_strand_id
1 'polypeptide(L)'
;MTLHFAYGSNMSRAVMRCHAPGAEPVGVPALANFRFLITTHGHASVAPCQARTVYGVLWRLSARDRVTLAAWENIAGGLYHAAMLPVRQAGQRRLALVYLARSQKQAAPQSGYMDVVIAAALEWHLPMPYIEQLRSLSLRRPRRLRAFRWM
;
A
#
# COMPACT_ATOMS: atom_id res chain seq x y z
N MET A 1 -4.20 -6.98 18.81
CA MET A 1 -4.65 -6.78 17.42
C MET A 1 -4.09 -5.48 16.89
N THR A 2 -3.55 -5.49 15.69
CA THR A 2 -2.93 -4.33 15.06
C THR A 2 -3.77 -3.89 13.88
N LEU A 3 -4.02 -2.59 13.76
CA LEU A 3 -4.61 -2.01 12.55
C LEU A 3 -3.47 -1.69 11.57
N HIS A 4 -3.64 -2.10 10.33
CA HIS A 4 -2.66 -1.90 9.26
C HIS A 4 -3.32 -1.22 8.07
N PHE A 5 -2.73 -0.13 7.60
CA PHE A 5 -3.18 0.60 6.42
C PHE A 5 -2.39 0.13 5.20
N ALA A 6 -3.07 -0.53 4.28
CA ALA A 6 -2.51 -1.00 3.01
C ALA A 6 -2.92 -0.06 1.89
N TYR A 7 -1.95 0.42 1.13
CA TYR A 7 -2.18 1.36 0.02
C TYR A 7 -1.70 0.82 -1.33
N GLY A 8 -0.95 -0.27 -1.34
CA GLY A 8 -0.40 -0.92 -2.53
C GLY A 8 -1.08 -2.25 -2.84
N SER A 9 -0.30 -3.24 -3.25
CA SER A 9 -0.83 -4.56 -3.63
C SER A 9 -1.56 -5.26 -2.49
N ASN A 10 -1.22 -4.97 -1.24
CA ASN A 10 -1.87 -5.55 -0.06
C ASN A 10 -3.30 -5.03 0.17
N MET A 11 -3.77 -4.09 -0.62
CA MET A 11 -5.20 -3.78 -0.68
C MET A 11 -6.00 -4.95 -1.28
N SER A 12 -5.40 -5.72 -2.17
CA SER A 12 -6.06 -6.87 -2.81
C SER A 12 -6.37 -7.94 -1.79
N ARG A 13 -7.62 -8.42 -1.76
CA ARG A 13 -8.03 -9.53 -0.89
C ARG A 13 -7.22 -10.78 -1.17
N ALA A 14 -6.97 -11.09 -2.43
CA ALA A 14 -6.20 -12.26 -2.83
C ALA A 14 -4.75 -12.18 -2.37
N VAL A 15 -4.10 -11.02 -2.54
CA VAL A 15 -2.72 -10.81 -2.12
C VAL A 15 -2.62 -10.85 -0.59
N MET A 16 -3.51 -10.15 0.12
CA MET A 16 -3.49 -10.14 1.59
C MET A 16 -3.73 -11.55 2.15
N ARG A 17 -4.58 -12.34 1.53
CA ARG A 17 -4.81 -13.73 1.95
C ARG A 17 -3.53 -14.57 1.88
N CYS A 18 -2.66 -14.31 0.90
CA CYS A 18 -1.36 -14.98 0.79
C CYS A 18 -0.38 -14.50 1.86
N HIS A 19 -0.35 -13.20 2.16
CA HIS A 19 0.63 -12.60 3.05
C HIS A 19 0.24 -12.67 4.52
N ALA A 20 -1.05 -12.58 4.82
CA ALA A 20 -1.59 -12.55 6.17
C ALA A 20 -2.99 -13.20 6.15
N PRO A 21 -3.06 -14.54 6.21
CA PRO A 21 -4.34 -15.26 5.99
C PRO A 21 -5.45 -14.92 6.99
N GLY A 22 -5.09 -14.50 8.19
CA GLY A 22 -6.06 -14.12 9.24
C GLY A 22 -6.48 -12.65 9.22
N ALA A 23 -5.98 -11.85 8.28
CA ALA A 23 -6.31 -10.43 8.22
C ALA A 23 -7.79 -10.22 7.89
N GLU A 24 -8.41 -9.27 8.59
CA GLU A 24 -9.82 -8.90 8.38
C GLU A 24 -9.93 -7.44 7.96
N PRO A 25 -10.71 -7.13 6.90
CA PRO A 25 -10.90 -5.74 6.51
C PRO A 25 -11.79 -4.99 7.51
N VAL A 26 -11.42 -3.76 7.81
CA VAL A 26 -12.14 -2.90 8.76
C VAL A 26 -12.77 -1.70 8.05
N GLY A 27 -12.21 -1.27 6.92
CA GLY A 27 -12.74 -0.14 6.19
C GLY A 27 -11.76 0.44 5.19
N VAL A 28 -12.13 1.58 4.64
CA VAL A 28 -11.38 2.27 3.58
C VAL A 28 -11.07 3.70 4.05
N PRO A 29 -10.01 3.88 4.86
CA PRO A 29 -9.65 5.19 5.37
C PRO A 29 -8.80 6.00 4.40
N ALA A 30 -8.60 7.27 4.76
CA ALA A 30 -7.73 8.20 4.06
C ALA A 30 -6.51 8.54 4.93
N LEU A 31 -5.35 8.61 4.30
CA LEU A 31 -4.11 9.10 4.91
C LEU A 31 -3.82 10.49 4.34
N ALA A 32 -4.11 11.51 5.13
CA ALA A 32 -3.97 12.91 4.72
C ALA A 32 -2.50 13.36 4.74
N ASN A 33 -2.16 14.27 3.84
CA ASN A 33 -0.84 14.88 3.73
C ASN A 33 0.27 13.88 3.38
N PHE A 34 -0.09 12.90 2.55
CA PHE A 34 0.82 11.96 1.92
C PHE A 34 0.48 11.81 0.44
N ARG A 35 1.45 11.42 -0.35
CA ARG A 35 1.27 11.08 -1.76
C ARG A 35 1.76 9.66 -2.03
N PHE A 36 1.09 9.00 -2.96
CA PHE A 36 1.49 7.70 -3.47
C PHE A 36 2.66 7.87 -4.44
N LEU A 37 3.63 6.96 -4.37
CA LEU A 37 4.75 6.92 -5.31
C LEU A 37 5.17 5.49 -5.60
N ILE A 38 5.90 5.31 -6.70
CA ILE A 38 6.54 4.05 -7.03
C ILE A 38 8.04 4.19 -6.79
N THR A 39 8.60 3.29 -6.01
CA THR A 39 10.02 3.30 -5.64
C THR A 39 10.91 2.77 -6.76
N THR A 40 12.21 2.85 -6.58
CA THR A 40 13.20 2.27 -7.51
C THR A 40 13.09 0.76 -7.64
N HIS A 41 12.43 0.08 -6.69
CA HIS A 41 12.13 -1.36 -6.79
C HIS A 41 10.88 -1.64 -7.60
N GLY A 42 10.16 -0.61 -8.02
CA GLY A 42 8.94 -0.76 -8.81
C GLY A 42 7.69 -1.05 -7.99
N HIS A 43 7.74 -0.89 -6.68
CA HIS A 43 6.64 -1.09 -5.74
C HIS A 43 6.16 0.23 -5.13
N ALA A 44 4.97 0.22 -4.56
CA ALA A 44 4.38 1.39 -3.96
C ALA A 44 5.03 1.78 -2.63
N SER A 45 5.08 3.06 -2.39
CA SER A 45 5.30 3.67 -1.09
C SER A 45 4.46 4.94 -0.98
N VAL A 46 4.49 5.58 0.17
CA VAL A 46 3.90 6.89 0.38
C VAL A 46 4.93 7.81 1.04
N ALA A 47 4.85 9.08 0.74
CA ALA A 47 5.75 10.10 1.29
C ALA A 47 4.95 11.33 1.70
N PRO A 48 5.41 12.09 2.71
CA PRO A 48 4.74 13.32 3.11
C PRO A 48 4.58 14.28 1.92
N CYS A 49 3.37 14.80 1.77
CA CYS A 49 3.06 15.77 0.73
C CYS A 49 1.83 16.56 1.13
N GLN A 50 2.01 17.82 1.48
CA GLN A 50 0.92 18.69 1.93
C GLN A 50 -0.19 18.77 0.89
N ALA A 51 -1.44 18.76 1.36
CA ALA A 51 -2.65 18.85 0.53
C ALA A 51 -2.89 17.66 -0.40
N ARG A 52 -2.16 16.57 -0.26
CA ARG A 52 -2.41 15.31 -0.99
C ARG A 52 -3.00 14.29 -0.02
N THR A 53 -3.69 13.31 -0.57
CA THR A 53 -4.33 12.26 0.23
C THR A 53 -4.12 10.90 -0.45
N VAL A 54 -3.77 9.91 0.35
CA VAL A 54 -3.68 8.51 -0.08
C VAL A 54 -4.88 7.76 0.48
N TYR A 55 -5.54 6.99 -0.35
CA TYR A 55 -6.63 6.10 0.08
C TYR A 55 -6.13 4.66 0.08
N GLY A 56 -6.70 3.86 0.95
CA GLY A 56 -6.31 2.47 1.07
C GLY A 56 -7.29 1.66 1.89
N VAL A 57 -6.88 0.48 2.28
CA VAL A 57 -7.70 -0.46 3.05
C VAL A 57 -7.11 -0.64 4.43
N LEU A 58 -7.97 -0.57 5.44
CA LEU A 58 -7.59 -0.81 6.82
C LEU A 58 -7.87 -2.27 7.17
N TRP A 59 -6.82 -2.97 7.59
CA TRP A 59 -6.87 -4.38 7.98
C TRP A 59 -6.63 -4.52 9.46
N ARG A 60 -7.32 -5.49 10.08
CA ARG A 60 -7.01 -5.93 11.43
C ARG A 60 -6.13 -7.17 11.34
N LEU A 61 -4.94 -7.09 11.94
CA LEU A 61 -3.95 -8.16 11.91
C LEU A 61 -3.83 -8.83 13.27
N SER A 62 -3.75 -10.16 13.29
CA SER A 62 -3.29 -10.91 14.45
C SER A 62 -1.77 -10.70 14.63
N ALA A 63 -1.24 -11.08 15.79
CA ALA A 63 0.20 -11.03 16.03
C ALA A 63 0.98 -11.86 15.01
N ARG A 64 0.45 -13.02 14.65
CA ARG A 64 1.05 -13.91 13.64
C ARG A 64 1.06 -13.28 12.25
N ASP A 65 -0.05 -12.70 11.83
CA ASP A 65 -0.17 -12.05 10.53
C ASP A 65 0.74 -10.84 10.44
N ARG A 66 0.91 -10.10 11.54
CA ARG A 66 1.84 -8.97 11.58
C ARG A 66 3.27 -9.40 11.30
N VAL A 67 3.71 -10.51 11.88
CA VAL A 67 5.06 -11.06 11.65
C VAL A 67 5.22 -11.49 10.19
N THR A 68 4.25 -12.21 9.65
CA THR A 68 4.28 -12.70 8.28
C THR A 68 4.29 -11.54 7.27
N LEU A 69 3.45 -10.54 7.48
CA LEU A 69 3.40 -9.38 6.62
C LEU A 69 4.69 -8.57 6.66
N ALA A 70 5.29 -8.40 7.83
CA ALA A 70 6.58 -7.71 7.97
C ALA A 70 7.69 -8.42 7.19
N ALA A 71 7.66 -9.75 7.13
CA ALA A 71 8.60 -10.53 6.32
C ALA A 71 8.42 -10.24 4.82
N TRP A 72 7.19 -10.15 4.34
CA TRP A 72 6.91 -9.79 2.95
C TRP A 72 7.37 -8.37 2.60
N GLU A 73 7.24 -7.42 3.54
CA GLU A 73 7.68 -6.04 3.36
C GLU A 73 9.19 -5.87 3.56
N ASN A 74 9.90 -6.95 3.85
CA ASN A 74 11.35 -6.99 4.07
C ASN A 74 11.82 -5.93 5.08
N ILE A 75 11.13 -5.86 6.22
CA ILE A 75 11.45 -4.89 7.28
C ILE A 75 12.84 -5.17 7.85
N ALA A 76 13.14 -6.44 8.15
CA ALA A 76 14.45 -6.84 8.70
C ALA A 76 15.60 -6.55 7.72
N GLY A 77 15.36 -6.65 6.40
CA GLY A 77 16.35 -6.31 5.36
C GLY A 77 16.49 -4.81 5.10
N GLY A 78 15.66 -3.98 5.72
CA GLY A 78 15.75 -2.53 5.61
C GLY A 78 15.15 -1.92 4.35
N LEU A 79 14.38 -2.67 3.56
CA LEU A 79 13.72 -2.14 2.36
C LEU A 79 12.58 -1.17 2.72
N TYR A 80 11.80 -1.54 3.71
CA TYR A 80 10.72 -0.70 4.29
C TYR A 80 10.94 -0.55 5.78
N HIS A 81 10.31 0.45 6.36
CA HIS A 81 10.21 0.59 7.81
C HIS A 81 8.75 0.79 8.22
N ALA A 82 8.46 0.46 9.45
CA ALA A 82 7.12 0.58 10.01
C ALA A 82 6.95 1.92 10.72
N ALA A 83 5.81 2.57 10.52
CA ALA A 83 5.43 3.78 11.24
C ALA A 83 3.97 3.68 11.68
N MET A 84 3.64 4.30 12.82
CA MET A 84 2.24 4.45 13.24
C MET A 84 1.76 5.81 12.78
N LEU A 85 0.80 5.84 11.88
CA LEU A 85 0.28 7.07 11.29
C LEU A 85 -1.23 7.18 11.51
N PRO A 86 -1.74 8.41 11.66
CA PRO A 86 -3.18 8.62 11.78
C PRO A 86 -3.86 8.49 10.42
N VAL A 87 -4.89 7.68 10.36
CA VAL A 87 -5.79 7.58 9.20
C VAL A 87 -7.19 8.02 9.63
N ARG A 88 -7.99 8.49 8.68
CA ARG A 88 -9.34 8.98 8.95
C ARG A 88 -10.37 8.15 8.21
N GLN A 89 -11.40 7.75 8.92
CA GLN A 89 -12.53 7.03 8.37
C GLN A 89 -13.81 7.47 9.08
N ALA A 90 -14.81 7.87 8.31
CA ALA A 90 -16.11 8.30 8.85
C ALA A 90 -15.99 9.32 9.99
N GLY A 91 -15.09 10.30 9.84
CA GLY A 91 -14.84 11.33 10.83
C GLY A 91 -14.00 10.92 12.04
N GLN A 92 -13.62 9.65 12.14
CA GLN A 92 -12.77 9.14 13.21
C GLN A 92 -11.31 9.07 12.78
N ARG A 93 -10.43 9.46 13.70
CA ARG A 93 -8.99 9.33 13.54
C ARG A 93 -8.52 8.06 14.26
N ARG A 94 -7.80 7.21 13.55
CA ARG A 94 -7.27 5.95 14.10
C ARG A 94 -5.78 5.84 13.76
N LEU A 95 -4.99 5.36 14.71
CA LEU A 95 -3.58 5.06 14.44
C LEU A 95 -3.49 3.70 13.75
N ALA A 96 -2.74 3.65 12.66
CA ALA A 96 -2.52 2.44 11.91
C ALA A 96 -1.04 2.23 11.62
N LEU A 97 -0.63 0.97 11.56
CA LEU A 97 0.69 0.57 11.12
C LEU A 97 0.77 0.77 9.60
N VAL A 98 1.76 1.53 9.15
CA VAL A 98 2.01 1.80 7.73
C VAL A 98 3.45 1.43 7.41
N TYR A 99 3.66 0.69 6.34
CA TYR A 99 5.00 0.39 5.87
C TYR A 99 5.41 1.41 4.82
N LEU A 100 6.58 2.01 5.01
CA LEU A 100 7.13 3.08 4.19
C LEU A 100 8.48 2.65 3.64
N ALA A 101 8.71 2.83 2.35
CA ALA A 101 10.03 2.60 1.79
C ALA A 101 11.05 3.56 2.39
N ARG A 102 12.25 3.08 2.63
CA ARG A 102 13.32 3.92 3.18
C ARG A 102 13.80 4.95 2.18
N SER A 103 13.74 4.65 0.89
CA SER A 103 14.08 5.58 -0.17
C SER A 103 12.81 6.14 -0.80
N GLN A 104 12.78 7.46 -1.02
CA GLN A 104 11.69 8.15 -1.72
C GLN A 104 12.01 8.36 -3.21
N LYS A 105 13.09 7.80 -3.72
CA LYS A 105 13.41 7.86 -5.14
C LYS A 105 12.35 7.15 -5.96
N GLN A 106 11.89 7.81 -7.01
CA GLN A 106 10.80 7.32 -7.84
C GLN A 106 11.33 6.63 -9.10
N ALA A 107 10.57 5.66 -9.57
CA ALA A 107 10.82 4.94 -10.81
C ALA A 107 9.50 4.47 -11.40
N ALA A 108 9.58 3.79 -12.55
CA ALA A 108 8.40 3.16 -13.15
C ALA A 108 7.98 1.93 -12.34
N PRO A 109 6.68 1.60 -12.30
CA PRO A 109 6.20 0.40 -11.64
C PRO A 109 6.72 -0.84 -12.35
N GLN A 110 6.90 -1.92 -11.61
CA GLN A 110 7.15 -3.21 -12.21
C GLN A 110 5.94 -3.67 -13.02
N SER A 111 6.20 -4.47 -14.07
CA SER A 111 5.15 -4.97 -14.95
C SER A 111 4.08 -5.72 -14.14
N GLY A 112 2.82 -5.34 -14.35
CA GLY A 112 1.67 -5.96 -13.69
C GLY A 112 1.36 -5.45 -12.28
N TYR A 113 2.28 -4.73 -11.64
CA TYR A 113 2.07 -4.26 -10.27
C TYR A 113 0.89 -3.30 -10.16
N MET A 114 0.84 -2.27 -11.01
CA MET A 114 -0.25 -1.29 -10.97
C MET A 114 -1.59 -1.89 -11.35
N ASP A 115 -1.61 -2.93 -12.18
CA ASP A 115 -2.86 -3.63 -12.52
C ASP A 115 -3.51 -4.21 -11.25
N VAL A 116 -2.72 -4.77 -10.35
CA VAL A 116 -3.22 -5.31 -9.08
C VAL A 116 -3.68 -4.19 -8.16
N VAL A 117 -2.91 -3.11 -8.06
CA VAL A 117 -3.27 -1.96 -7.22
C VAL A 117 -4.57 -1.32 -7.71
N ILE A 118 -4.70 -1.10 -9.02
CA ILE A 118 -5.90 -0.48 -9.61
C ILE A 118 -7.11 -1.40 -9.45
N ALA A 119 -6.96 -2.71 -9.70
CA ALA A 119 -8.05 -3.67 -9.51
C ALA A 119 -8.52 -3.67 -8.05
N ALA A 120 -7.62 -3.63 -7.09
CA ALA A 120 -7.97 -3.55 -5.67
C ALA A 120 -8.67 -2.23 -5.35
N ALA A 121 -8.18 -1.11 -5.89
CA ALA A 121 -8.81 0.20 -5.69
C ALA A 121 -10.27 0.22 -6.20
N LEU A 122 -10.52 -0.44 -7.32
CA LEU A 122 -11.88 -0.60 -7.86
C LEU A 122 -12.72 -1.54 -6.99
N GLU A 123 -12.15 -2.64 -6.54
CA GLU A 123 -12.82 -3.62 -5.65
C GLU A 123 -13.31 -2.95 -4.37
N TRP A 124 -12.51 -2.08 -3.78
CA TRP A 124 -12.83 -1.38 -2.54
C TRP A 124 -13.56 -0.05 -2.75
N HIS A 125 -13.91 0.31 -3.98
CA HIS A 125 -14.59 1.56 -4.31
C HIS A 125 -13.88 2.81 -3.82
N LEU A 126 -12.57 2.89 -4.02
CA LEU A 126 -11.82 4.11 -3.72
C LEU A 126 -12.33 5.26 -4.59
N PRO A 127 -12.14 6.54 -4.18
CA PRO A 127 -12.60 7.67 -4.97
C PRO A 127 -12.08 7.63 -6.41
N MET A 128 -12.95 7.87 -7.38
CA MET A 128 -12.57 7.82 -8.81
C MET A 128 -11.42 8.76 -9.18
N PRO A 129 -11.39 10.01 -8.66
CA PRO A 129 -10.24 10.89 -8.95
C PRO A 129 -8.91 10.30 -8.48
N TYR A 130 -8.90 9.60 -7.35
CA TYR A 130 -7.72 8.92 -6.85
C TYR A 130 -7.34 7.72 -7.75
N ILE A 131 -8.31 6.94 -8.20
CA ILE A 131 -8.07 5.82 -9.12
C ILE A 131 -7.45 6.33 -10.42
N GLU A 132 -7.92 7.48 -10.94
CA GLU A 132 -7.32 8.10 -12.12
C GLU A 132 -5.86 8.51 -11.90
N GLN A 133 -5.52 9.00 -10.70
CA GLN A 133 -4.13 9.26 -10.34
C GLN A 133 -3.28 7.98 -10.37
N LEU A 134 -3.82 6.87 -9.87
CA LEU A 134 -3.13 5.58 -9.91
C LEU A 134 -2.94 5.10 -11.36
N ARG A 135 -3.94 5.28 -12.22
CA ARG A 135 -3.85 4.91 -13.63
C ARG A 135 -2.75 5.68 -14.37
N SER A 136 -2.56 6.94 -14.02
CA SER A 136 -1.49 7.74 -14.65
C SER A 136 -0.11 7.17 -14.38
N LEU A 137 0.08 6.49 -13.26
CA LEU A 137 1.34 5.83 -12.93
C LEU A 137 1.54 4.54 -13.72
N SER A 138 0.47 3.85 -14.09
CA SER A 138 0.57 2.61 -14.87
C SER A 138 1.00 2.86 -16.33
N LEU A 139 0.88 4.08 -16.82
CA LEU A 139 1.29 4.46 -18.18
C LEU A 139 2.79 4.66 -18.31
N ARG A 140 3.53 4.73 -17.20
CA ARG A 140 5.00 4.82 -17.24
C ARG A 140 5.56 3.47 -17.66
N ARG A 141 6.59 3.50 -18.55
CA ARG A 141 7.23 2.27 -18.99
C ARG A 141 7.89 1.58 -17.79
N PRO A 142 7.59 0.29 -17.56
CA PRO A 142 8.32 -0.46 -16.54
C PRO A 142 9.80 -0.52 -16.89
N ARG A 143 10.66 -0.55 -15.87
CA ARG A 143 12.07 -0.85 -16.10
C ARG A 143 12.17 -2.21 -16.80
N ARG A 144 12.97 -2.28 -17.86
CA ARG A 144 13.40 -3.56 -18.38
C ARG A 144 13.98 -4.32 -17.21
N LEU A 145 13.44 -5.48 -16.88
CA LEU A 145 14.14 -6.49 -16.12
C LEU A 145 13.41 -7.09 -14.96
N ARG A 146 13.58 -8.36 -14.86
CA ARG A 146 13.30 -9.30 -13.80
C ARG A 146 11.82 -9.63 -13.68
N ALA A 147 11.55 -10.93 -13.68
CA ALA A 147 10.25 -11.42 -13.26
C ALA A 147 9.91 -10.78 -11.92
N PHE A 148 8.84 -10.02 -11.89
CA PHE A 148 8.38 -9.37 -10.68
C PHE A 148 7.70 -10.41 -9.79
N ARG A 149 8.16 -10.52 -8.56
CA ARG A 149 7.53 -11.36 -7.54
C ARG A 149 7.06 -10.48 -6.40
N TRP A 150 5.79 -10.12 -6.42
CA TRP A 150 5.17 -9.33 -5.36
C TRP A 150 4.13 -10.15 -4.58
N MET A 151 4.08 -11.44 -4.84
CA MET A 151 3.36 -12.45 -4.06
C MET A 151 4.29 -13.54 -3.60
#